data_a90e650c800a797c66d71bb751cb1eab
#
_entry.id   a90e650c800a797c66d71bb751cb1eab
#
_cell.length_a   1.000
_cell.length_b   1.000
_cell.length_c   1.000
_cell.angle_alpha   90.00
_cell.angle_beta   90.00
_cell.angle_gamma   90.00
#
_symmetry.space_group_name_H-M   'P 1'
#
loop_
_entity.id
_entity.type
_entity.pdbx_description
1 polymer ?
#
loop_
_entity_poly.entity_id
_entity_poly.type
_entity_poly.pdbx_seq_one_letter_code
_entity_poly.pdbx_strand_id
1 'polypeptide(L)'
;MRRAIITLFVLFFSIESCETEYVLSGNKIEINNAIEKDNKIVDFINPYKNNVDKQMDSVLAYSPVDYDKKNGVLNTAIGNMMADITLKLSNPVYRARTNKNIDFVLLNHGGIRSMISKGDITFRTAYKVMPFENSLVVCELKGRDVYELINYLILNRKAHPISGINIVLDKNYNLLDAKINGKSIDENKIYSVATSDYLLNGGDKMTFFEKSDKN
;
A
#
# COMPACT_ATOMS: atom_id res chain seq x y z
N MET A 1 6.24 10.40 73.99
CA MET A 1 5.75 9.61 72.84
C MET A 1 4.58 10.25 72.10
N ARG A 2 3.52 10.73 72.70
CA ARG A 2 2.36 11.34 71.99
C ARG A 2 2.72 12.58 71.15
N ARG A 3 3.64 13.46 71.61
CA ARG A 3 4.05 14.68 70.85
C ARG A 3 4.90 14.35 69.62
N ALA A 4 5.75 13.32 69.67
CA ALA A 4 6.57 12.85 68.54
C ALA A 4 5.73 12.23 67.42
N ILE A 5 4.64 11.52 67.77
CA ILE A 5 3.71 10.94 66.83
C ILE A 5 2.90 12.02 66.07
N ILE A 6 2.50 13.06 66.75
CA ILE A 6 1.76 14.19 66.14
C ILE A 6 2.69 14.97 65.17
N THR A 7 3.94 15.19 65.53
CA THR A 7 4.93 15.86 64.66
C THR A 7 5.23 14.99 63.40
N LEU A 8 5.31 13.67 63.52
CA LEU A 8 5.49 12.75 62.39
C LEU A 8 4.28 12.72 61.45
N PHE A 9 3.05 12.85 62.01
CA PHE A 9 1.82 12.89 61.23
C PHE A 9 1.64 14.21 60.43
N VAL A 10 2.09 15.35 60.99
CA VAL A 10 2.08 16.65 60.30
C VAL A 10 3.14 16.71 59.18
N LEU A 11 4.31 16.07 59.33
CA LEU A 11 5.29 16.00 58.25
C LEU A 11 4.85 15.09 57.07
N PHE A 12 3.93 14.15 57.31
CA PHE A 12 3.44 13.27 56.23
C PHE A 12 2.40 13.93 55.33
N PHE A 13 1.75 15.01 55.80
CA PHE A 13 0.73 15.74 55.03
C PHE A 13 1.29 16.90 54.19
N SER A 14 2.58 17.19 54.29
CA SER A 14 3.20 18.32 53.56
C SER A 14 3.87 17.94 52.24
N ILE A 15 3.69 16.68 51.74
CA ILE A 15 4.12 16.32 50.39
C ILE A 15 2.93 16.45 49.45
N GLU A 16 2.40 17.65 49.31
CA GLU A 16 1.58 17.97 48.14
C GLU A 16 2.53 18.05 46.92
N SER A 17 2.55 16.97 46.15
CA SER A 17 3.18 16.96 44.86
C SER A 17 2.46 17.95 43.96
N CYS A 18 3.11 19.05 43.65
CA CYS A 18 2.61 19.98 42.65
C CYS A 18 2.73 19.30 41.28
N GLU A 19 1.68 18.62 40.86
CA GLU A 19 1.57 18.15 39.46
C GLU A 19 1.41 19.39 38.57
N THR A 20 2.45 19.71 37.84
CA THR A 20 2.39 20.74 36.81
C THR A 20 1.65 20.19 35.62
N GLU A 21 0.39 20.51 35.48
CA GLU A 21 -0.41 20.16 34.33
C GLU A 21 0.06 21.00 33.12
N TYR A 22 0.76 20.39 32.18
CA TYR A 22 1.15 21.04 30.94
C TYR A 22 -0.02 21.00 29.96
N VAL A 23 -0.70 22.10 29.76
CA VAL A 23 -1.68 22.26 28.70
C VAL A 23 -0.94 22.56 27.41
N LEU A 24 -0.83 21.55 26.54
CA LEU A 24 -0.32 21.73 25.19
C LEU A 24 -1.41 22.39 24.33
N SER A 25 -1.26 23.70 24.07
CA SER A 25 -2.08 24.39 23.08
C SER A 25 -1.34 24.48 21.76
N GLY A 26 -1.91 23.89 20.70
CA GLY A 26 -1.38 23.99 19.35
C GLY A 26 -2.33 24.80 18.48
N ASN A 27 -1.82 25.79 17.74
CA ASN A 27 -2.58 26.47 16.71
C ASN A 27 -2.25 25.88 15.34
N LYS A 28 -3.29 25.49 14.59
CA LYS A 28 -3.13 25.05 13.22
C LYS A 28 -3.03 26.28 12.32
N ILE A 29 -1.87 26.47 11.68
CA ILE A 29 -1.68 27.51 10.67
C ILE A 29 -1.89 26.86 9.32
N GLU A 30 -2.87 27.33 8.57
CA GLU A 30 -3.13 26.87 7.21
C GLU A 30 -2.10 27.47 6.25
N ILE A 31 -1.36 26.62 5.55
CA ILE A 31 -0.42 27.05 4.50
C ILE A 31 -1.20 27.21 3.21
N ASN A 32 -1.47 28.46 2.84
CA ASN A 32 -2.23 28.82 1.64
C ASN A 32 -1.52 29.96 0.86
N ASN A 33 -2.15 30.39 -0.24
CA ASN A 33 -1.59 31.44 -1.10
C ASN A 33 -1.53 32.85 -0.49
N ALA A 34 -2.11 33.07 0.70
CA ALA A 34 -2.01 34.35 1.40
C ALA A 34 -0.68 34.51 2.17
N ILE A 35 0.08 33.43 2.34
CA ILE A 35 1.41 33.48 2.94
C ILE A 35 2.40 33.98 1.89
N GLU A 36 3.09 35.06 2.20
CA GLU A 36 4.13 35.62 1.33
C GLU A 36 5.28 34.64 1.15
N LYS A 37 5.73 34.48 -0.10
CA LYS A 37 6.85 33.60 -0.43
C LYS A 37 8.17 34.31 -0.13
N ASP A 38 9.11 33.61 0.48
CA ASP A 38 10.49 34.08 0.58
C ASP A 38 11.17 33.96 -0.78
N ASN A 39 11.44 35.11 -1.41
CA ASN A 39 12.04 35.17 -2.75
C ASN A 39 13.42 34.53 -2.81
N LYS A 40 14.23 34.57 -1.74
CA LYS A 40 15.54 33.92 -1.71
C LYS A 40 15.42 32.41 -1.80
N ILE A 41 14.42 31.83 -1.11
CA ILE A 41 14.14 30.40 -1.19
C ILE A 41 13.60 30.04 -2.59
N VAL A 42 12.69 30.86 -3.12
CA VAL A 42 12.14 30.65 -4.48
C VAL A 42 13.25 30.65 -5.52
N ASP A 43 14.15 31.63 -5.49
CA ASP A 43 15.26 31.73 -6.45
C ASP A 43 16.23 30.57 -6.32
N PHE A 44 16.49 30.10 -5.10
CA PHE A 44 17.34 28.93 -4.85
C PHE A 44 16.75 27.62 -5.40
N ILE A 45 15.43 27.40 -5.23
CA ILE A 45 14.79 26.14 -5.66
C ILE A 45 14.39 26.12 -7.14
N ASN A 46 14.17 27.28 -7.77
CA ASN A 46 13.66 27.38 -9.15
C ASN A 46 14.49 26.58 -10.18
N PRO A 47 15.83 26.60 -10.21
CA PRO A 47 16.61 25.82 -11.17
C PRO A 47 16.35 24.31 -11.04
N TYR A 48 16.26 23.80 -9.81
CA TYR A 48 15.97 22.38 -9.52
C TYR A 48 14.54 22.03 -9.93
N LYS A 49 13.59 22.89 -9.53
CA LYS A 49 12.17 22.72 -9.87
C LYS A 49 11.96 22.65 -11.38
N ASN A 50 12.53 23.58 -12.14
CA ASN A 50 12.40 23.63 -13.60
C ASN A 50 12.97 22.36 -14.26
N ASN A 51 14.10 21.86 -13.77
CA ASN A 51 14.69 20.62 -14.28
C ASN A 51 13.79 19.39 -13.97
N VAL A 52 13.29 19.29 -12.75
CA VAL A 52 12.36 18.22 -12.34
C VAL A 52 11.07 18.30 -13.16
N ASP A 53 10.46 19.47 -13.28
CA ASP A 53 9.22 19.65 -14.04
C ASP A 53 9.39 19.24 -15.50
N LYS A 54 10.51 19.62 -16.15
CA LYS A 54 10.81 19.21 -17.53
C LYS A 54 10.89 17.68 -17.68
N GLN A 55 11.50 16.98 -16.72
CA GLN A 55 11.56 15.51 -16.74
C GLN A 55 10.21 14.88 -16.48
N MET A 56 9.50 15.41 -15.48
CA MET A 56 8.18 14.88 -15.07
C MET A 56 7.11 15.06 -16.15
N ASP A 57 7.18 16.08 -16.96
CA ASP A 57 6.19 16.38 -18.01
C ASP A 57 6.53 15.72 -19.36
N SER A 58 7.66 14.96 -19.44
CA SER A 58 7.97 14.20 -20.65
C SER A 58 6.94 13.08 -20.87
N VAL A 59 6.45 12.98 -22.11
CA VAL A 59 5.44 12.01 -22.52
C VAL A 59 6.07 10.64 -22.69
N LEU A 60 5.48 9.62 -22.03
CA LEU A 60 5.91 8.22 -22.10
C LEU A 60 5.03 7.40 -23.04
N ALA A 61 3.73 7.67 -23.04
CA ALA A 61 2.74 6.90 -23.79
C ALA A 61 1.45 7.71 -23.95
N TYR A 62 0.51 7.17 -24.70
CA TYR A 62 -0.83 7.73 -24.85
C TYR A 62 -1.88 6.72 -24.38
N SER A 63 -2.85 7.17 -23.56
CA SER A 63 -3.99 6.37 -23.15
C SER A 63 -5.22 6.74 -23.98
N PRO A 64 -5.84 5.78 -24.70
CA PRO A 64 -7.05 6.04 -25.48
C PRO A 64 -8.32 6.17 -24.62
N VAL A 65 -8.27 5.75 -23.34
CA VAL A 65 -9.40 5.71 -22.40
C VAL A 65 -8.94 6.11 -20.98
N ASP A 66 -9.93 6.37 -20.13
CA ASP A 66 -9.68 6.56 -18.69
C ASP A 66 -9.53 5.22 -17.98
N TYR A 67 -8.49 5.08 -17.15
CA TYR A 67 -8.33 3.95 -16.21
C TYR A 67 -8.62 4.46 -14.82
N ASP A 68 -9.83 4.21 -14.33
CA ASP A 68 -10.26 4.63 -12.99
C ASP A 68 -10.25 3.47 -12.00
N LYS A 69 -10.00 3.77 -10.73
CA LYS A 69 -10.10 2.81 -9.62
C LYS A 69 -11.50 2.71 -9.02
N LYS A 70 -12.47 3.50 -9.50
CA LYS A 70 -13.85 3.54 -9.02
C LYS A 70 -14.84 2.87 -9.96
N ASN A 71 -14.39 2.35 -11.09
CA ASN A 71 -15.27 1.80 -12.14
C ASN A 71 -15.64 0.33 -11.93
N GLY A 72 -15.46 -0.22 -10.74
CA GLY A 72 -15.83 -1.60 -10.38
C GLY A 72 -15.90 -1.80 -8.87
N VAL A 73 -16.54 -2.91 -8.46
CA VAL A 73 -16.74 -3.23 -7.03
C VAL A 73 -15.53 -3.96 -6.46
N LEU A 74 -15.13 -5.08 -7.09
CA LEU A 74 -14.04 -5.95 -6.62
C LEU A 74 -12.85 -6.01 -7.59
N ASN A 75 -13.00 -5.46 -8.80
CA ASN A 75 -11.92 -5.25 -9.72
C ASN A 75 -12.11 -3.90 -10.43
N THR A 76 -11.04 -3.32 -10.94
CA THR A 76 -11.05 -2.03 -11.64
C THR A 76 -10.11 -2.07 -12.82
N ALA A 77 -10.38 -1.27 -13.86
CA ALA A 77 -9.54 -1.25 -15.05
C ALA A 77 -8.08 -0.94 -14.72
N ILE A 78 -7.84 0.06 -13.86
CA ILE A 78 -6.47 0.41 -13.45
C ILE A 78 -5.83 -0.70 -12.60
N GLY A 79 -6.58 -1.35 -11.70
CA GLY A 79 -6.09 -2.45 -10.89
C GLY A 79 -5.67 -3.64 -11.75
N ASN A 80 -6.52 -4.05 -12.67
CA ASN A 80 -6.24 -5.14 -13.61
C ASN A 80 -4.99 -4.82 -14.45
N MET A 81 -4.94 -3.63 -15.06
CA MET A 81 -3.77 -3.20 -15.83
C MET A 81 -2.48 -3.24 -15.01
N MET A 82 -2.49 -2.73 -13.77
CA MET A 82 -1.32 -2.71 -12.89
C MET A 82 -0.85 -4.14 -12.57
N ALA A 83 -1.76 -5.05 -12.21
CA ALA A 83 -1.42 -6.42 -11.89
C ALA A 83 -0.92 -7.19 -13.14
N ASP A 84 -1.55 -7.00 -14.29
CA ASP A 84 -1.15 -7.65 -15.54
C ASP A 84 0.24 -7.19 -16.01
N ILE A 85 0.52 -5.89 -15.95
CA ILE A 85 1.84 -5.34 -16.26
C ILE A 85 2.87 -5.88 -15.29
N THR A 86 2.56 -5.93 -14.00
CA THR A 86 3.45 -6.49 -12.98
C THR A 86 3.80 -7.93 -13.30
N LEU A 87 2.82 -8.79 -13.56
CA LEU A 87 3.05 -10.19 -13.92
C LEU A 87 3.88 -10.30 -15.20
N LYS A 88 3.50 -9.56 -16.23
CA LYS A 88 4.15 -9.58 -17.55
C LYS A 88 5.63 -9.20 -17.48
N LEU A 89 5.97 -8.19 -16.69
CA LEU A 89 7.35 -7.68 -16.61
C LEU A 89 8.21 -8.46 -15.61
N SER A 90 7.64 -8.93 -14.51
CA SER A 90 8.40 -9.62 -13.47
C SER A 90 8.64 -11.10 -13.77
N ASN A 91 7.69 -11.78 -14.41
CA ASN A 91 7.80 -13.22 -14.65
C ASN A 91 9.05 -13.63 -15.47
N PRO A 92 9.44 -12.95 -16.56
CA PRO A 92 10.68 -13.28 -17.27
C PRO A 92 11.93 -13.12 -16.40
N VAL A 93 11.98 -12.08 -15.57
CA VAL A 93 13.10 -11.81 -14.66
C VAL A 93 13.20 -12.90 -13.59
N TYR A 94 12.06 -13.24 -12.96
CA TYR A 94 12.00 -14.28 -11.94
C TYR A 94 12.38 -15.64 -12.53
N ARG A 95 11.86 -15.98 -13.72
CA ARG A 95 12.18 -17.22 -14.41
C ARG A 95 13.66 -17.33 -14.76
N ALA A 96 14.29 -16.27 -15.20
CA ALA A 96 15.72 -16.25 -15.51
C ALA A 96 16.60 -16.52 -14.28
N ARG A 97 16.14 -16.10 -13.08
CA ARG A 97 16.88 -16.26 -11.82
C ARG A 97 16.65 -17.60 -11.13
N THR A 98 15.43 -18.14 -11.22
CA THR A 98 14.99 -19.28 -10.39
C THR A 98 14.59 -20.52 -11.19
N ASN A 99 14.44 -20.38 -12.51
CA ASN A 99 13.82 -21.38 -13.41
C ASN A 99 12.36 -21.72 -13.04
N LYS A 100 11.69 -20.88 -12.23
CA LYS A 100 10.27 -20.98 -11.87
C LYS A 100 9.48 -19.85 -12.52
N ASN A 101 8.17 -20.02 -12.62
CA ASN A 101 7.27 -18.94 -13.04
C ASN A 101 6.53 -18.37 -11.82
N ILE A 102 6.14 -17.09 -11.92
CA ILE A 102 5.18 -16.48 -10.99
C ILE A 102 3.80 -17.06 -11.31
N ASP A 103 3.12 -17.60 -10.31
CA ASP A 103 1.78 -18.15 -10.47
C ASP A 103 0.72 -17.07 -10.52
N PHE A 104 0.83 -16.04 -9.66
CA PHE A 104 -0.09 -14.90 -9.67
C PHE A 104 0.52 -13.67 -8.99
N VAL A 105 -0.16 -12.53 -9.14
CA VAL A 105 0.18 -11.23 -8.53
C VAL A 105 -0.94 -10.77 -7.61
N LEU A 106 -0.58 -10.20 -6.47
CA LEU A 106 -1.47 -9.43 -5.61
C LEU A 106 -0.81 -8.12 -5.24
N LEU A 107 -1.48 -6.99 -5.53
CA LEU A 107 -1.07 -5.66 -5.06
C LEU A 107 -2.17 -5.05 -4.19
N ASN A 108 -1.86 -3.98 -3.45
CA ASN A 108 -2.84 -3.34 -2.60
C ASN A 108 -3.64 -2.23 -3.33
N HIS A 109 -4.95 -2.22 -3.10
CA HIS A 109 -5.84 -1.17 -3.61
C HIS A 109 -5.40 0.24 -3.17
N GLY A 110 -4.91 0.38 -1.93
CA GLY A 110 -4.44 1.64 -1.36
C GLY A 110 -3.21 2.21 -2.07
N GLY A 111 -2.41 1.38 -2.74
CA GLY A 111 -1.25 1.79 -3.52
C GLY A 111 -1.61 2.63 -4.74
N ILE A 112 -2.80 2.45 -5.32
CA ILE A 112 -3.27 3.24 -6.45
C ILE A 112 -3.89 4.54 -5.92
N ARG A 113 -3.22 5.68 -6.15
CA ARG A 113 -3.59 6.99 -5.58
C ARG A 113 -4.34 7.90 -6.56
N SER A 114 -4.20 7.67 -7.87
CA SER A 114 -4.81 8.47 -8.92
C SER A 114 -5.29 7.58 -10.07
N MET A 115 -6.21 8.07 -10.88
CA MET A 115 -6.56 7.49 -12.17
C MET A 115 -5.53 7.85 -13.23
N ILE A 116 -5.52 7.11 -14.33
CA ILE A 116 -4.87 7.51 -15.58
C ILE A 116 -5.96 8.03 -16.50
N SER A 117 -5.92 9.32 -16.81
CA SER A 117 -6.88 9.93 -17.75
C SER A 117 -6.51 9.62 -19.19
N LYS A 118 -7.52 9.61 -20.07
CA LYS A 118 -7.31 9.63 -21.51
C LYS A 118 -6.42 10.80 -21.91
N GLY A 119 -5.45 10.54 -22.77
CA GLY A 119 -4.46 11.53 -23.23
C GLY A 119 -3.03 11.08 -22.98
N ASP A 120 -2.13 12.05 -22.94
CA ASP A 120 -0.70 11.79 -22.72
C ASP A 120 -0.41 11.30 -21.29
N ILE A 121 0.31 10.20 -21.20
CA ILE A 121 0.85 9.66 -19.96
C ILE A 121 2.28 10.15 -19.82
N THR A 122 2.55 10.91 -18.77
CA THR A 122 3.88 11.44 -18.45
C THR A 122 4.48 10.72 -17.24
N PHE A 123 5.77 10.96 -16.94
CA PHE A 123 6.36 10.51 -15.68
C PHE A 123 5.55 11.00 -14.48
N ARG A 124 5.06 12.25 -14.53
CA ARG A 124 4.18 12.81 -13.48
C ARG A 124 2.91 11.99 -13.30
N THR A 125 2.32 11.47 -14.38
CA THR A 125 1.16 10.57 -14.31
C THR A 125 1.50 9.30 -13.54
N ALA A 126 2.62 8.64 -13.88
CA ALA A 126 3.07 7.42 -13.22
C ALA A 126 3.31 7.64 -11.71
N TYR A 127 4.02 8.71 -11.35
CA TYR A 127 4.24 9.07 -9.94
C TYR A 127 2.94 9.38 -9.18
N LYS A 128 1.94 10.01 -9.82
CA LYS A 128 0.64 10.27 -9.18
C LYS A 128 -0.16 8.99 -8.97
N VAL A 129 -0.04 8.02 -9.88
CA VAL A 129 -0.76 6.74 -9.77
C VAL A 129 -0.25 5.92 -8.61
N MET A 130 1.08 5.77 -8.48
CA MET A 130 1.69 4.99 -7.40
C MET A 130 2.96 5.68 -6.86
N PRO A 131 2.80 6.67 -5.94
CA PRO A 131 3.91 7.48 -5.43
C PRO A 131 4.69 6.78 -4.30
N PHE A 132 5.01 5.51 -4.46
CA PHE A 132 5.70 4.71 -3.44
C PHE A 132 6.92 4.02 -4.03
N GLU A 133 8.02 4.04 -3.29
CA GLU A 133 9.26 3.34 -3.61
C GLU A 133 9.23 1.90 -3.08
N ASN A 134 8.20 1.14 -3.45
CA ASN A 134 8.10 -0.27 -3.07
C ASN A 134 8.94 -1.13 -4.02
N SER A 135 9.60 -2.12 -3.46
CA SER A 135 10.22 -3.19 -4.23
C SER A 135 9.20 -4.27 -4.59
N LEU A 136 9.28 -4.78 -5.81
CA LEU A 136 8.53 -5.97 -6.19
C LEU A 136 9.30 -7.20 -5.70
N VAL A 137 8.62 -8.05 -4.93
CA VAL A 137 9.16 -9.27 -4.35
C VAL A 137 8.33 -10.48 -4.77
N VAL A 138 8.95 -11.66 -4.78
CA VAL A 138 8.25 -12.93 -5.00
C VAL A 138 8.42 -13.78 -3.76
N CYS A 139 7.31 -14.27 -3.21
CA CYS A 139 7.29 -15.17 -2.06
C CYS A 139 6.56 -16.46 -2.42
N GLU A 140 6.79 -17.51 -1.64
CA GLU A 140 6.16 -18.80 -1.80
C GLU A 140 5.06 -19.01 -0.76
N LEU A 141 3.81 -19.23 -1.21
CA LEU A 141 2.67 -19.51 -0.37
C LEU A 141 2.16 -20.95 -0.61
N LYS A 142 1.82 -21.65 0.46
CA LYS A 142 1.08 -22.92 0.33
C LYS A 142 -0.36 -22.62 -0.09
N GLY A 143 -0.98 -23.55 -0.83
CA GLY A 143 -2.36 -23.36 -1.29
C GLY A 143 -3.37 -23.09 -0.18
N ARG A 144 -3.19 -23.66 1.01
CA ARG A 144 -4.02 -23.32 2.20
C ARG A 144 -3.89 -21.83 2.58
N ASP A 145 -2.69 -21.23 2.47
CA ASP A 145 -2.48 -19.83 2.79
C ASP A 145 -3.00 -18.93 1.65
N VAL A 146 -3.06 -19.44 0.41
CA VAL A 146 -3.78 -18.80 -0.70
C VAL A 146 -5.28 -18.73 -0.43
N TYR A 147 -5.89 -19.74 0.19
CA TYR A 147 -7.30 -19.64 0.61
C TYR A 147 -7.50 -18.61 1.73
N GLU A 148 -6.55 -18.41 2.65
CA GLU A 148 -6.60 -17.30 3.61
C GLU A 148 -6.54 -15.94 2.91
N LEU A 149 -5.67 -15.80 1.89
CA LEU A 149 -5.59 -14.61 1.03
C LEU A 149 -6.95 -14.35 0.35
N ILE A 150 -7.56 -15.38 -0.26
CA ILE A 150 -8.87 -15.25 -0.89
C ILE A 150 -9.93 -14.80 0.12
N ASN A 151 -9.96 -15.41 1.31
CA ASN A 151 -10.88 -15.03 2.36
C ASN A 151 -10.68 -13.59 2.82
N TYR A 152 -9.43 -13.13 2.94
CA TYR A 152 -9.11 -11.73 3.21
C TYR A 152 -9.70 -10.80 2.13
N LEU A 153 -9.55 -11.11 0.83
CA LEU A 153 -10.11 -10.32 -0.27
C LEU A 153 -11.62 -10.24 -0.20
N ILE A 154 -12.30 -11.36 0.12
CA ILE A 154 -13.76 -11.44 0.27
C ILE A 154 -14.24 -10.56 1.43
N LEU A 155 -13.57 -10.63 2.58
CA LEU A 155 -13.98 -9.88 3.79
C LEU A 155 -13.74 -8.37 3.64
N ASN A 156 -12.63 -7.96 3.01
CA ASN A 156 -12.29 -6.56 2.87
C ASN A 156 -13.08 -5.85 1.77
N ARG A 157 -13.60 -6.57 0.77
CA ARG A 157 -14.42 -6.04 -0.33
C ARG A 157 -13.80 -4.83 -1.03
N LYS A 158 -12.48 -4.84 -1.19
CA LYS A 158 -11.72 -3.83 -1.92
C LYS A 158 -11.21 -4.42 -3.22
N ALA A 159 -11.17 -3.59 -4.26
CA ALA A 159 -10.64 -3.99 -5.57
C ALA A 159 -9.11 -4.03 -5.54
N HIS A 160 -8.54 -5.01 -4.81
CA HIS A 160 -7.10 -5.26 -4.85
C HIS A 160 -6.69 -5.72 -6.25
N PRO A 161 -5.62 -5.16 -6.85
CA PRO A 161 -5.12 -5.63 -8.13
C PRO A 161 -4.64 -7.08 -8.04
N ILE A 162 -5.20 -7.95 -8.88
CA ILE A 162 -4.80 -9.37 -8.99
C ILE A 162 -4.63 -9.75 -10.45
N SER A 163 -3.68 -10.64 -10.75
CA SER A 163 -3.48 -11.25 -12.07
C SER A 163 -2.95 -12.67 -11.91
N GLY A 164 -3.34 -13.61 -12.78
CA GLY A 164 -2.97 -15.03 -12.71
C GLY A 164 -3.87 -15.85 -11.79
N ILE A 165 -4.71 -15.23 -10.97
CA ILE A 165 -5.72 -15.87 -10.14
C ILE A 165 -7.12 -15.39 -10.53
N ASN A 166 -8.09 -16.29 -10.58
CA ASN A 166 -9.50 -16.01 -10.82
C ASN A 166 -10.31 -16.44 -9.61
N ILE A 167 -11.16 -15.56 -9.10
CA ILE A 167 -12.01 -15.77 -7.92
C ILE A 167 -13.45 -15.48 -8.32
N VAL A 168 -14.32 -16.47 -8.18
CA VAL A 168 -15.75 -16.36 -8.52
C VAL A 168 -16.56 -16.39 -7.24
N LEU A 169 -17.39 -15.37 -7.04
CA LEU A 169 -18.23 -15.19 -5.87
C LEU A 169 -19.72 -15.19 -6.26
N ASP A 170 -20.58 -15.62 -5.37
CA ASP A 170 -22.02 -15.40 -5.50
C ASP A 170 -22.41 -13.96 -5.14
N LYS A 171 -23.71 -13.63 -5.26
CA LYS A 171 -24.27 -12.32 -4.89
C LYS A 171 -24.12 -11.95 -3.41
N ASN A 172 -23.90 -12.94 -2.55
CA ASN A 172 -23.71 -12.78 -1.11
C ASN A 172 -22.23 -12.77 -0.72
N TYR A 173 -21.32 -12.76 -1.72
CA TYR A 173 -19.87 -12.84 -1.57
C TYR A 173 -19.36 -14.19 -1.04
N ASN A 174 -20.12 -15.29 -1.18
CA ASN A 174 -19.59 -16.61 -0.88
C ASN A 174 -18.71 -17.09 -2.04
N LEU A 175 -17.59 -17.73 -1.72
CA LEU A 175 -16.69 -18.31 -2.71
C LEU A 175 -17.39 -19.47 -3.43
N LEU A 176 -17.51 -19.37 -4.76
CA LEU A 176 -18.00 -20.43 -5.62
C LEU A 176 -16.86 -21.21 -6.29
N ASP A 177 -15.83 -20.51 -6.74
CA ASP A 177 -14.68 -21.13 -7.43
C ASP A 177 -13.45 -20.24 -7.29
N ALA A 178 -12.26 -20.87 -7.27
CA ALA A 178 -10.99 -20.16 -7.31
C ALA A 178 -9.97 -20.98 -8.12
N LYS A 179 -9.33 -20.32 -9.09
CA LYS A 179 -8.37 -20.96 -9.99
C LYS A 179 -7.11 -20.13 -10.13
N ILE A 180 -5.97 -20.79 -10.19
CA ILE A 180 -4.69 -20.19 -10.54
C ILE A 180 -4.25 -20.78 -11.88
N ASN A 181 -3.99 -19.93 -12.86
CA ASN A 181 -3.65 -20.33 -14.24
C ASN A 181 -4.67 -21.35 -14.82
N GLY A 182 -5.97 -21.15 -14.54
CA GLY A 182 -7.07 -21.99 -15.00
C GLY A 182 -7.24 -23.32 -14.28
N LYS A 183 -6.41 -23.65 -13.28
CA LYS A 183 -6.46 -24.88 -12.49
C LYS A 183 -6.97 -24.60 -11.07
N SER A 184 -7.74 -25.53 -10.50
CA SER A 184 -8.16 -25.49 -9.11
C SER A 184 -6.95 -25.43 -8.18
N ILE A 185 -7.10 -24.72 -7.06
CA ILE A 185 -6.03 -24.52 -6.08
C ILE A 185 -5.85 -25.83 -5.30
N ASP A 186 -4.63 -26.35 -5.30
CA ASP A 186 -4.21 -27.49 -4.47
C ASP A 186 -3.63 -26.96 -3.17
N GLU A 187 -4.24 -27.30 -2.03
CA GLU A 187 -3.84 -26.81 -0.71
C GLU A 187 -2.41 -27.17 -0.31
N ASN A 188 -1.86 -28.27 -0.86
CA ASN A 188 -0.52 -28.75 -0.55
C ASN A 188 0.55 -28.21 -1.49
N LYS A 189 0.15 -27.65 -2.64
CA LYS A 189 1.07 -27.08 -3.61
C LYS A 189 1.59 -25.72 -3.12
N ILE A 190 2.84 -25.42 -3.48
CA ILE A 190 3.47 -24.12 -3.27
C ILE A 190 3.26 -23.29 -4.53
N TYR A 191 2.84 -22.03 -4.34
CA TYR A 191 2.62 -21.03 -5.39
C TYR A 191 3.56 -19.86 -5.24
N SER A 192 4.21 -19.45 -6.32
CA SER A 192 5.05 -18.26 -6.38
C SER A 192 4.17 -17.02 -6.60
N VAL A 193 4.15 -16.12 -5.62
CA VAL A 193 3.29 -14.94 -5.61
C VAL A 193 4.14 -13.68 -5.68
N ALA A 194 3.90 -12.85 -6.70
CA ALA A 194 4.53 -11.52 -6.75
C ALA A 194 3.68 -10.49 -6.03
N THR A 195 4.33 -9.71 -5.19
CA THR A 195 3.70 -8.65 -4.39
C THR A 195 4.69 -7.54 -4.07
N SER A 196 4.28 -6.49 -3.35
CA SER A 196 5.21 -5.49 -2.84
C SER A 196 5.84 -5.92 -1.52
N ASP A 197 7.05 -5.42 -1.25
CA ASP A 197 7.70 -5.56 0.04
C ASP A 197 6.85 -5.02 1.20
N TYR A 198 6.07 -3.94 0.97
CA TYR A 198 5.10 -3.42 1.92
C TYR A 198 4.07 -4.49 2.34
N LEU A 199 3.48 -5.22 1.39
CA LEU A 199 2.51 -6.27 1.70
C LEU A 199 3.17 -7.50 2.32
N LEU A 200 4.34 -7.90 1.82
CA LEU A 200 5.10 -9.02 2.37
C LEU A 200 5.45 -8.82 3.86
N ASN A 201 5.64 -7.57 4.28
CA ASN A 201 5.91 -7.20 5.67
C ASN A 201 4.63 -6.89 6.48
N GLY A 202 3.47 -7.41 6.06
CA GLY A 202 2.21 -7.31 6.81
C GLY A 202 1.40 -6.03 6.53
N GLY A 203 1.76 -5.26 5.52
CA GLY A 203 0.99 -4.10 5.07
C GLY A 203 -0.47 -4.47 4.80
N ASP A 204 -1.39 -3.51 4.98
CA ASP A 204 -2.83 -3.69 4.87
C ASP A 204 -3.40 -4.86 5.71
N LYS A 205 -2.66 -5.32 6.74
CA LYS A 205 -2.99 -6.49 7.59
C LYS A 205 -3.05 -7.82 6.81
N MET A 206 -2.26 -7.95 5.75
CA MET A 206 -2.15 -9.17 4.96
C MET A 206 -1.20 -10.17 5.62
N THR A 207 -1.54 -10.65 6.81
CA THR A 207 -0.70 -11.51 7.67
C THR A 207 -0.43 -12.90 7.10
N PHE A 208 -1.20 -13.36 6.11
CA PHE A 208 -0.93 -14.61 5.40
C PHE A 208 0.44 -14.60 4.70
N PHE A 209 0.99 -13.43 4.37
CA PHE A 209 2.34 -13.32 3.83
C PHE A 209 3.44 -13.57 4.87
N GLU A 210 3.17 -13.44 6.16
CA GLU A 210 4.14 -13.74 7.23
C GLU A 210 4.51 -15.22 7.27
N LYS A 211 3.64 -16.10 6.74
CA LYS A 211 3.83 -17.56 6.64
C LYS A 211 4.62 -17.97 5.40
N SER A 212 4.98 -17.02 4.53
CA SER A 212 5.69 -17.29 3.28
C SER A 212 7.17 -17.55 3.50
N ASP A 213 7.72 -18.48 2.72
CA ASP A 213 9.16 -18.57 2.55
C ASP A 213 9.62 -17.39 1.69
N LYS A 214 10.54 -16.58 2.22
CA LYS A 214 11.08 -15.39 1.55
C LYS A 214 12.27 -15.82 0.72
N ASN A 215 12.15 -15.74 -0.59
CA ASN A 215 13.23 -15.95 -1.57
C ASN A 215 13.80 -14.62 -2.04
#